data_4ef76f26e14e1cf154e968618514ff5a
#
_entry.id   4ef76f26e14e1cf154e968618514ff5a
#
_cell.length_a   1.000
_cell.length_b   1.000
_cell.length_c   1.000
_cell.angle_alpha   90.00
_cell.angle_beta   90.00
_cell.angle_gamma   90.00
#
_symmetry.space_group_name_H-M   'P 1'
#
loop_
_entity.id
_entity.type
_entity.pdbx_description
1 polymer ?
#
loop_
_entity_poly.entity_id
_entity_poly.type
_entity_poly.pdbx_seq_one_letter_code
_entity_poly.pdbx_strand_id
1 'polypeptide(L)'
;MKKFKLIGFDLDGTLVNSLPDLALSLNSAFAEVGLPQAPEELVLTWIGNGADVLFAKGLDWTGRASEFSEEELKNIKRRFGHFYGENICNISKLYPNVKETLEALHAQGHILAVVTNKPTKHVLPVLQAFGIDHLFSETLGGQSLPAIKPHPAPLYYLCGKFGLYPHEMLFVGDSKNDILAAKAAGCQSVGLTYGYNYNIPISESEPDFVFDDFAEILTIVN
;
A
#
# COMPACT_ATOMS: atom_id res chain seq x y z
N MET A 1 -20.99 22.05 3.85
CA MET A 1 -19.81 21.82 2.95
C MET A 1 -19.10 20.59 3.49
N LYS A 2 -18.66 19.69 2.61
CA LYS A 2 -17.90 18.50 3.02
C LYS A 2 -16.63 18.94 3.75
N LYS A 3 -16.32 18.26 4.86
CA LYS A 3 -15.07 18.46 5.61
C LYS A 3 -13.84 18.07 4.76
N PHE A 4 -13.94 16.93 4.09
CA PHE A 4 -12.90 16.43 3.18
C PHE A 4 -13.41 16.39 1.75
N LYS A 5 -12.67 16.98 0.81
CA LYS A 5 -12.98 16.95 -0.63
C LYS A 5 -12.23 15.85 -1.35
N LEU A 6 -11.04 15.53 -0.86
CA LEU A 6 -10.15 14.51 -1.37
C LEU A 6 -9.88 13.46 -0.29
N ILE A 7 -9.98 12.18 -0.66
CA ILE A 7 -9.64 11.07 0.21
C ILE A 7 -8.59 10.23 -0.51
N GLY A 8 -7.40 10.19 0.06
CA GLY A 8 -6.30 9.35 -0.42
C GLY A 8 -6.23 8.05 0.36
N PHE A 9 -5.90 6.95 -0.32
CA PHE A 9 -5.81 5.62 0.27
C PHE A 9 -4.46 4.98 -0.05
N ASP A 10 -3.85 4.28 0.90
CA ASP A 10 -2.89 3.26 0.55
C ASP A 10 -3.58 2.07 -0.11
N LEU A 11 -2.82 1.12 -0.64
CA LEU A 11 -3.34 -0.04 -1.37
C LEU A 11 -3.13 -1.33 -0.57
N ASP A 12 -1.85 -1.75 -0.42
CA ASP A 12 -1.49 -3.02 0.21
C ASP A 12 -1.64 -2.92 1.74
N GLY A 13 -2.54 -3.68 2.34
CA GLY A 13 -2.87 -3.60 3.78
C GLY A 13 -4.03 -2.67 4.11
N THR A 14 -4.42 -1.80 3.19
CA THR A 14 -5.51 -0.83 3.36
C THR A 14 -6.74 -1.21 2.55
N LEU A 15 -6.63 -1.26 1.24
CA LEU A 15 -7.70 -1.68 0.33
C LEU A 15 -7.66 -3.18 0.06
N VAL A 16 -6.46 -3.74 -0.07
CA VAL A 16 -6.22 -5.10 -0.53
C VAL A 16 -5.34 -5.86 0.47
N ASN A 17 -5.77 -7.04 0.87
CA ASN A 17 -4.90 -8.03 1.49
C ASN A 17 -4.07 -8.70 0.40
N SER A 18 -2.90 -8.15 0.11
CA SER A 18 -1.97 -8.61 -0.93
C SER A 18 -0.86 -9.53 -0.41
N LEU A 19 -0.81 -9.76 0.90
CA LEU A 19 0.22 -10.60 1.54
C LEU A 19 0.37 -11.98 0.89
N PRO A 20 -0.71 -12.74 0.60
CA PRO A 20 -0.56 -14.09 0.05
C PRO A 20 0.16 -14.12 -1.32
N ASP A 21 -0.18 -13.21 -2.23
CA ASP A 21 0.47 -13.15 -3.56
C ASP A 21 1.90 -12.62 -3.48
N LEU A 22 2.19 -11.70 -2.57
CA LEU A 22 3.55 -11.20 -2.32
C LEU A 22 4.44 -12.31 -1.75
N ALA A 23 3.96 -13.06 -0.76
CA ALA A 23 4.68 -14.16 -0.14
C ALA A 23 4.91 -15.29 -1.14
N LEU A 24 3.89 -15.68 -1.90
CA LEU A 24 4.00 -16.68 -2.95
C LEU A 24 5.06 -16.29 -3.99
N SER A 25 5.06 -15.04 -4.44
CA SER A 25 5.98 -14.55 -5.47
C SER A 25 7.43 -14.52 -4.98
N LEU A 26 7.66 -14.08 -3.73
CA LEU A 26 8.98 -14.10 -3.11
C LEU A 26 9.50 -15.54 -2.97
N ASN A 27 8.67 -16.41 -2.39
CA ASN A 27 9.01 -17.81 -2.13
C ASN A 27 9.23 -18.61 -3.43
N SER A 28 8.49 -18.30 -4.50
CA SER A 28 8.73 -18.91 -5.82
C SER A 28 10.10 -18.53 -6.37
N ALA A 29 10.50 -17.26 -6.27
CA ALA A 29 11.83 -16.84 -6.70
C ALA A 29 12.95 -17.45 -5.85
N PHE A 30 12.74 -17.62 -4.55
CA PHE A 30 13.70 -18.24 -3.64
C PHE A 30 13.83 -19.75 -3.89
N ALA A 31 12.72 -20.43 -4.16
CA ALA A 31 12.72 -21.86 -4.46
C ALA A 31 13.54 -22.22 -5.72
N GLU A 32 13.53 -21.36 -6.76
CA GLU A 32 14.31 -21.58 -7.99
C GLU A 32 15.84 -21.69 -7.72
N VAL A 33 16.32 -21.09 -6.64
CA VAL A 33 17.75 -21.07 -6.30
C VAL A 33 18.06 -21.81 -4.98
N GLY A 34 17.11 -22.59 -4.47
CA GLY A 34 17.28 -23.38 -3.25
C GLY A 34 17.38 -22.56 -1.97
N LEU A 35 16.88 -21.33 -1.95
CA LEU A 35 16.75 -20.53 -0.74
C LEU A 35 15.51 -20.98 0.07
N PRO A 36 15.54 -20.84 1.42
CA PRO A 36 14.40 -21.18 2.25
C PRO A 36 13.20 -20.28 1.95
N GLN A 37 11.99 -20.85 2.09
CA GLN A 37 10.75 -20.13 1.95
C GLN A 37 10.36 -19.46 3.27
N ALA A 38 10.05 -18.17 3.21
CA ALA A 38 9.65 -17.40 4.38
C ALA A 38 8.16 -17.64 4.69
N PRO A 39 7.78 -17.85 5.97
CA PRO A 39 6.37 -17.90 6.36
C PRO A 39 5.69 -16.55 6.18
N GLU A 40 4.39 -16.57 5.89
CA GLU A 40 3.62 -15.34 5.61
C GLU A 40 3.67 -14.33 6.77
N GLU A 41 3.63 -14.81 8.01
CA GLU A 41 3.70 -13.97 9.21
C GLU A 41 4.99 -13.15 9.28
N LEU A 42 6.05 -13.65 8.67
CA LEU A 42 7.31 -12.93 8.58
C LEU A 42 7.32 -11.97 7.39
N VAL A 43 6.84 -12.41 6.22
CA VAL A 43 6.73 -11.57 5.02
C VAL A 43 5.86 -10.35 5.28
N LEU A 44 4.79 -10.49 6.06
CA LEU A 44 3.93 -9.40 6.51
C LEU A 44 4.74 -8.23 7.11
N THR A 45 5.77 -8.52 7.89
CA THR A 45 6.60 -7.48 8.53
C THR A 45 7.54 -6.74 7.56
N TRP A 46 7.64 -7.19 6.32
CA TRP A 46 8.49 -6.59 5.29
C TRP A 46 7.74 -5.70 4.30
N ILE A 47 6.39 -5.77 4.29
CA ILE A 47 5.52 -4.98 3.41
C ILE A 47 5.49 -3.51 3.88
N GLY A 48 5.18 -2.58 2.97
CA GLY A 48 4.96 -1.16 3.25
C GLY A 48 6.04 -0.22 2.71
N ASN A 49 7.25 -0.72 2.41
CA ASN A 49 8.36 0.09 1.86
C ASN A 49 8.69 -0.22 0.39
N GLY A 50 7.77 -0.88 -0.31
CA GLY A 50 7.92 -1.28 -1.71
C GLY A 50 8.60 -2.65 -1.90
N ALA A 51 8.45 -3.19 -3.11
CA ALA A 51 8.87 -4.54 -3.46
C ALA A 51 10.38 -4.77 -3.33
N ASP A 52 11.19 -3.75 -3.58
CA ASP A 52 12.65 -3.84 -3.47
C ASP A 52 13.11 -4.06 -2.04
N VAL A 53 12.48 -3.37 -1.09
CA VAL A 53 12.78 -3.51 0.34
C VAL A 53 12.28 -4.86 0.85
N LEU A 54 11.11 -5.31 0.41
CA LEU A 54 10.59 -6.63 0.74
C LEU A 54 11.57 -7.73 0.30
N PHE A 55 12.02 -7.68 -0.96
CA PHE A 55 13.01 -8.63 -1.49
C PHE A 55 14.31 -8.61 -0.68
N ALA A 56 14.86 -7.41 -0.39
CA ALA A 56 16.09 -7.26 0.35
C ALA A 56 16.00 -7.86 1.77
N LYS A 57 14.90 -7.59 2.48
CA LYS A 57 14.65 -8.16 3.82
C LYS A 57 14.47 -9.68 3.77
N GLY A 58 13.77 -10.20 2.77
CA GLY A 58 13.63 -11.63 2.57
C GLY A 58 14.97 -12.31 2.32
N LEU A 59 15.80 -11.72 1.47
CA LEU A 59 17.14 -12.25 1.18
C LEU A 59 18.04 -12.21 2.43
N ASP A 60 18.04 -11.11 3.16
CA ASP A 60 18.80 -10.94 4.40
C ASP A 60 18.39 -11.98 5.45
N TRP A 61 17.09 -12.22 5.61
CA TRP A 61 16.57 -13.25 6.51
C TRP A 61 17.10 -14.64 6.19
N THR A 62 17.37 -14.98 4.93
CA THR A 62 17.93 -16.29 4.57
C THR A 62 19.34 -16.50 5.11
N GLY A 63 20.08 -15.42 5.43
CA GLY A 63 21.49 -15.46 5.82
C GLY A 63 22.43 -15.91 4.71
N ARG A 64 21.93 -16.13 3.48
CA ARG A 64 22.65 -16.78 2.38
C ARG A 64 22.96 -15.84 1.21
N ALA A 65 22.77 -14.52 1.37
CA ALA A 65 23.03 -13.54 0.32
C ALA A 65 24.47 -13.60 -0.22
N SER A 66 25.46 -13.89 0.65
CA SER A 66 26.87 -14.00 0.28
C SER A 66 27.23 -15.23 -0.57
N GLU A 67 26.31 -16.17 -0.74
CA GLU A 67 26.51 -17.34 -1.63
C GLU A 67 26.31 -16.97 -3.11
N PHE A 68 25.78 -15.79 -3.41
CA PHE A 68 25.44 -15.34 -4.75
C PHE A 68 26.26 -14.13 -5.16
N SER A 69 26.67 -14.08 -6.42
CA SER A 69 27.22 -12.88 -7.04
C SER A 69 26.18 -11.78 -7.19
N GLU A 70 26.62 -10.54 -7.41
CA GLU A 70 25.68 -9.42 -7.68
C GLU A 70 24.76 -9.67 -8.86
N GLU A 71 25.25 -10.34 -9.92
CA GLU A 71 24.45 -10.65 -11.09
C GLU A 71 23.37 -11.69 -10.78
N GLU A 72 23.69 -12.72 -10.00
CA GLU A 72 22.72 -13.72 -9.55
C GLU A 72 21.66 -13.09 -8.66
N LEU A 73 22.03 -12.21 -7.74
CA LEU A 73 21.07 -11.48 -6.90
C LEU A 73 20.12 -10.60 -7.74
N LYS A 74 20.64 -9.92 -8.77
CA LYS A 74 19.80 -9.18 -9.73
C LYS A 74 18.84 -10.11 -10.47
N ASN A 75 19.29 -11.30 -10.85
CA ASN A 75 18.45 -12.29 -11.50
C ASN A 75 17.34 -12.81 -10.58
N ILE A 76 17.65 -13.16 -9.34
CA ILE A 76 16.64 -13.59 -8.35
C ILE A 76 15.60 -12.49 -8.13
N LYS A 77 16.05 -11.22 -7.97
CA LYS A 77 15.15 -10.08 -7.85
C LYS A 77 14.25 -9.90 -9.08
N ARG A 78 14.80 -10.11 -10.28
CA ARG A 78 14.02 -10.05 -11.52
C ARG A 78 12.98 -11.17 -11.58
N ARG A 79 13.32 -12.39 -11.13
CA ARG A 79 12.38 -13.52 -11.02
C ARG A 79 11.26 -13.22 -10.03
N PHE A 80 11.58 -12.65 -8.86
CA PHE A 80 10.56 -12.17 -7.92
C PHE A 80 9.59 -11.17 -8.59
N GLY A 81 10.12 -10.18 -9.30
CA GLY A 81 9.31 -9.21 -10.03
C GLY A 81 8.44 -9.83 -11.14
N HIS A 82 8.92 -10.90 -11.78
CA HIS A 82 8.17 -11.67 -12.77
C HIS A 82 7.01 -12.44 -12.13
N PHE A 83 7.30 -13.25 -11.09
CA PHE A 83 6.27 -13.97 -10.35
C PHE A 83 5.22 -13.04 -9.75
N TYR A 84 5.65 -11.87 -9.23
CA TYR A 84 4.73 -10.89 -8.69
C TYR A 84 3.81 -10.30 -9.77
N GLY A 85 4.31 -10.10 -11.00
CA GLY A 85 3.49 -9.66 -12.13
C GLY A 85 2.49 -10.73 -12.60
N GLU A 86 2.88 -12.02 -12.55
CA GLU A 86 2.00 -13.13 -12.94
C GLU A 86 0.96 -13.48 -11.87
N ASN A 87 1.31 -13.31 -10.60
CA ASN A 87 0.46 -13.65 -9.44
C ASN A 87 -0.33 -12.45 -8.89
N ILE A 88 -0.43 -11.37 -9.65
CA ILE A 88 -1.14 -10.19 -9.18
C ILE A 88 -2.63 -10.54 -9.00
N CYS A 89 -3.14 -10.45 -7.76
CA CYS A 89 -4.54 -10.75 -7.41
C CYS A 89 -5.01 -12.20 -7.67
N ASN A 90 -4.13 -13.20 -7.60
CA ASN A 90 -4.54 -14.61 -7.69
C ASN A 90 -5.21 -15.09 -6.40
N ILE A 91 -4.65 -14.70 -5.24
CA ILE A 91 -5.12 -15.07 -3.91
C ILE A 91 -5.57 -13.84 -3.13
N SER A 92 -5.01 -12.68 -3.45
CA SER A 92 -5.34 -11.38 -2.83
C SER A 92 -6.83 -11.08 -2.89
N LYS A 93 -7.34 -10.37 -1.88
CA LYS A 93 -8.75 -9.99 -1.77
C LYS A 93 -8.87 -8.55 -1.27
N LEU A 94 -9.95 -7.86 -1.64
CA LEU A 94 -10.34 -6.64 -0.95
C LEU A 94 -10.61 -6.96 0.53
N TYR A 95 -10.26 -6.02 1.42
CA TYR A 95 -10.76 -6.09 2.78
C TYR A 95 -12.28 -5.91 2.82
N PRO A 96 -12.94 -6.38 3.89
CA PRO A 96 -14.39 -6.21 4.04
C PRO A 96 -14.82 -4.75 3.89
N ASN A 97 -15.97 -4.53 3.29
CA ASN A 97 -16.62 -3.22 3.11
C ASN A 97 -15.85 -2.20 2.23
N VAL A 98 -14.69 -2.55 1.66
CA VAL A 98 -13.87 -1.62 0.88
C VAL A 98 -14.62 -1.14 -0.37
N LYS A 99 -15.14 -2.05 -1.18
CA LYS A 99 -15.78 -1.70 -2.46
C LYS A 99 -17.00 -0.83 -2.24
N GLU A 100 -17.90 -1.26 -1.36
CA GLU A 100 -19.15 -0.57 -1.05
C GLU A 100 -18.89 0.84 -0.47
N THR A 101 -17.87 0.97 0.38
CA THR A 101 -17.48 2.26 0.96
C THR A 101 -16.88 3.19 -0.09
N LEU A 102 -16.00 2.70 -0.97
CA LEU A 102 -15.45 3.50 -2.06
C LEU A 102 -16.54 3.98 -3.02
N GLU A 103 -17.48 3.11 -3.38
CA GLU A 103 -18.64 3.47 -4.23
C GLU A 103 -19.51 4.53 -3.55
N ALA A 104 -19.77 4.41 -2.25
CA ALA A 104 -20.52 5.40 -1.47
C ALA A 104 -19.82 6.76 -1.41
N LEU A 105 -18.51 6.78 -1.14
CA LEU A 105 -17.70 8.01 -1.12
C LEU A 105 -17.67 8.68 -2.50
N HIS A 106 -17.51 7.90 -3.57
CA HIS A 106 -17.54 8.40 -4.94
C HIS A 106 -18.92 8.98 -5.29
N ALA A 107 -20.01 8.27 -4.96
CA ALA A 107 -21.38 8.74 -5.17
C ALA A 107 -21.70 10.03 -4.39
N GLN A 108 -21.11 10.20 -3.22
CA GLN A 108 -21.17 11.45 -2.45
C GLN A 108 -20.34 12.58 -3.11
N GLY A 109 -19.55 12.29 -4.15
CA GLY A 109 -18.76 13.26 -4.90
C GLY A 109 -17.46 13.65 -4.21
N HIS A 110 -16.86 12.75 -3.41
CA HIS A 110 -15.48 12.89 -2.98
C HIS A 110 -14.53 12.55 -4.14
N ILE A 111 -13.40 13.25 -4.23
CA ILE A 111 -12.30 12.86 -5.11
C ILE A 111 -11.57 11.74 -4.41
N LEU A 112 -11.42 10.58 -5.06
CA LEU A 112 -10.67 9.45 -4.50
C LEU A 112 -9.34 9.30 -5.22
N ALA A 113 -8.28 9.00 -4.48
CA ALA A 113 -6.94 8.76 -5.04
C ALA A 113 -6.23 7.61 -4.30
N VAL A 114 -5.39 6.87 -5.03
CA VAL A 114 -4.48 5.88 -4.44
C VAL A 114 -3.07 6.46 -4.34
N VAL A 115 -2.44 6.31 -3.19
CA VAL A 115 -1.02 6.66 -2.95
C VAL A 115 -0.33 5.49 -2.26
N THR A 116 0.48 4.77 -2.99
CA THR A 116 1.12 3.56 -2.48
C THR A 116 2.61 3.49 -2.80
N ASN A 117 3.38 2.80 -1.94
CA ASN A 117 4.78 2.48 -2.20
C ASN A 117 4.95 1.25 -3.13
N LYS A 118 3.84 0.59 -3.50
CA LYS A 118 3.81 -0.47 -4.52
C LYS A 118 4.37 0.02 -5.86
N PRO A 119 5.16 -0.79 -6.60
CA PRO A 119 5.62 -0.41 -7.93
C PRO A 119 4.48 0.04 -8.84
N THR A 120 4.63 1.21 -9.47
CA THR A 120 3.57 1.89 -10.25
C THR A 120 2.92 0.98 -11.30
N LYS A 121 3.72 0.13 -11.96
CA LYS A 121 3.24 -0.80 -12.99
C LYS A 121 2.21 -1.83 -12.48
N HIS A 122 2.15 -2.06 -11.17
CA HIS A 122 1.24 -3.04 -10.56
C HIS A 122 -0.01 -2.40 -9.94
N VAL A 123 -0.09 -1.07 -9.82
CA VAL A 123 -1.20 -0.39 -9.16
C VAL A 123 -2.49 -0.55 -9.96
N LEU A 124 -2.49 -0.11 -11.21
CA LEU A 124 -3.68 -0.17 -12.07
C LEU A 124 -4.19 -1.61 -12.31
N PRO A 125 -3.32 -2.61 -12.60
CA PRO A 125 -3.77 -3.99 -12.72
C PRO A 125 -4.48 -4.55 -11.48
N VAL A 126 -4.01 -4.19 -10.26
CA VAL A 126 -4.68 -4.57 -9.01
C VAL A 126 -6.07 -3.96 -8.92
N LEU A 127 -6.19 -2.66 -9.14
CA LEU A 127 -7.49 -1.96 -9.07
C LEU A 127 -8.48 -2.52 -10.10
N GLN A 128 -8.03 -2.83 -11.31
CA GLN A 128 -8.83 -3.41 -12.38
C GLN A 128 -9.29 -4.84 -12.05
N ALA A 129 -8.43 -5.65 -11.44
CA ALA A 129 -8.78 -7.01 -11.04
C ALA A 129 -9.96 -7.03 -10.04
N PHE A 130 -10.08 -6.00 -9.21
CA PHE A 130 -11.20 -5.84 -8.27
C PHE A 130 -12.35 -4.98 -8.81
N GLY A 131 -12.22 -4.42 -10.02
CA GLY A 131 -13.26 -3.57 -10.64
C GLY A 131 -13.54 -2.29 -9.89
N ILE A 132 -12.50 -1.68 -9.29
CA ILE A 132 -12.58 -0.41 -8.52
C ILE A 132 -11.73 0.71 -9.13
N ASP A 133 -11.02 0.46 -10.22
CA ASP A 133 -10.13 1.42 -10.87
C ASP A 133 -10.85 2.70 -11.31
N HIS A 134 -12.08 2.56 -11.79
CA HIS A 134 -12.93 3.67 -12.26
C HIS A 134 -13.38 4.65 -11.16
N LEU A 135 -13.23 4.28 -9.88
CA LEU A 135 -13.58 5.12 -8.74
C LEU A 135 -12.49 6.16 -8.41
N PHE A 136 -11.27 5.96 -8.90
CA PHE A 136 -10.13 6.80 -8.54
C PHE A 136 -9.80 7.83 -9.63
N SER A 137 -9.70 9.09 -9.22
CA SER A 137 -9.32 10.21 -10.08
C SER A 137 -7.80 10.29 -10.30
N GLU A 138 -7.01 9.64 -9.43
CA GLU A 138 -5.55 9.58 -9.52
C GLU A 138 -5.00 8.34 -8.82
N THR A 139 -3.89 7.81 -9.37
CA THR A 139 -3.14 6.69 -8.76
C THR A 139 -1.65 6.99 -8.78
N LEU A 140 -1.02 7.03 -7.62
CA LEU A 140 0.41 7.22 -7.44
C LEU A 140 1.04 5.96 -6.86
N GLY A 141 1.92 5.34 -7.64
CA GLY A 141 2.76 4.22 -7.20
C GLY A 141 4.17 4.68 -6.82
N GLY A 142 5.01 3.76 -6.37
CA GLY A 142 6.34 4.02 -5.83
C GLY A 142 7.33 4.70 -6.78
N GLN A 143 7.09 4.70 -8.10
CA GLN A 143 7.92 5.38 -9.09
C GLN A 143 7.22 6.58 -9.74
N SER A 144 6.02 6.96 -9.27
CA SER A 144 5.29 8.11 -9.84
C SER A 144 5.94 9.45 -9.52
N LEU A 145 6.62 9.53 -8.39
CA LEU A 145 7.32 10.74 -7.91
C LEU A 145 8.73 10.37 -7.39
N PRO A 146 9.65 11.34 -7.27
CA PRO A 146 11.00 11.10 -6.73
C PRO A 146 11.01 10.64 -5.25
N ALA A 147 9.94 10.91 -4.51
CA ALA A 147 9.81 10.53 -3.09
C ALA A 147 8.52 9.76 -2.85
N ILE A 148 8.60 8.78 -1.95
CA ILE A 148 7.50 7.89 -1.53
C ILE A 148 7.16 8.11 -0.05
N LYS A 149 6.04 7.57 0.43
CA LYS A 149 5.68 7.59 1.85
C LYS A 149 6.80 6.94 2.70
N PRO A 150 7.22 7.52 3.83
CA PRO A 150 6.54 8.56 4.63
C PRO A 150 6.80 10.01 4.20
N HIS A 151 7.47 10.28 3.08
CA HIS A 151 7.66 11.64 2.59
C HIS A 151 6.30 12.24 2.15
N PRO A 152 6.00 13.53 2.47
CA PRO A 152 4.69 14.14 2.18
C PRO A 152 4.46 14.49 0.70
N ALA A 153 5.47 14.42 -0.14
CA ALA A 153 5.39 14.85 -1.55
C ALA A 153 4.22 14.26 -2.35
N PRO A 154 3.86 12.96 -2.22
CA PRO A 154 2.71 12.42 -2.93
C PRO A 154 1.39 13.08 -2.52
N LEU A 155 1.22 13.45 -1.25
CA LEU A 155 0.02 14.10 -0.76
C LEU A 155 -0.03 15.57 -1.21
N TYR A 156 1.11 16.27 -1.18
CA TYR A 156 1.19 17.62 -1.73
C TYR A 156 0.92 17.67 -3.23
N TYR A 157 1.41 16.67 -3.98
CA TYR A 157 1.11 16.55 -5.40
C TYR A 157 -0.40 16.46 -5.64
N LEU A 158 -1.11 15.61 -4.89
CA LEU A 158 -2.57 15.47 -5.00
C LEU A 158 -3.30 16.78 -4.64
N CYS A 159 -2.93 17.41 -3.52
CA CYS A 159 -3.50 18.71 -3.13
C CYS A 159 -3.30 19.75 -4.24
N GLY A 160 -2.10 19.85 -4.79
CA GLY A 160 -1.78 20.78 -5.89
C GLY A 160 -2.55 20.45 -7.17
N LYS A 161 -2.64 19.18 -7.54
CA LYS A 161 -3.37 18.71 -8.74
C LYS A 161 -4.85 19.07 -8.71
N PHE A 162 -5.49 18.94 -7.55
CA PHE A 162 -6.91 19.19 -7.38
C PHE A 162 -7.24 20.60 -6.84
N GLY A 163 -6.24 21.45 -6.64
CA GLY A 163 -6.42 22.82 -6.16
C GLY A 163 -6.98 22.88 -4.73
N LEU A 164 -6.54 21.97 -3.86
CA LEU A 164 -7.01 21.81 -2.48
C LEU A 164 -5.91 22.13 -1.48
N TYR A 165 -6.32 22.48 -0.26
CA TYR A 165 -5.42 22.59 0.88
C TYR A 165 -5.29 21.24 1.61
N PRO A 166 -4.16 20.97 2.29
CA PRO A 166 -3.96 19.72 3.03
C PRO A 166 -5.09 19.38 4.03
N HIS A 167 -5.66 20.37 4.71
CA HIS A 167 -6.76 20.16 5.67
C HIS A 167 -8.09 19.74 5.01
N GLU A 168 -8.21 19.83 3.66
CA GLU A 168 -9.34 19.35 2.88
C GLU A 168 -9.15 17.91 2.39
N MET A 169 -7.99 17.31 2.72
CA MET A 169 -7.63 15.93 2.40
C MET A 169 -7.64 15.06 3.65
N LEU A 170 -8.25 13.88 3.54
CA LEU A 170 -8.11 12.78 4.47
C LEU A 170 -7.18 11.73 3.84
N PHE A 171 -6.22 11.21 4.59
CA PHE A 171 -5.39 10.11 4.13
C PHE A 171 -5.63 8.86 4.98
N VAL A 172 -5.95 7.73 4.33
CA VAL A 172 -6.30 6.46 4.95
C VAL A 172 -5.21 5.44 4.65
N GLY A 173 -4.68 4.82 5.69
CA GLY A 173 -3.65 3.81 5.57
C GLY A 173 -3.58 2.91 6.79
N ASP A 174 -2.76 1.88 6.73
CA ASP A 174 -2.61 0.87 7.77
C ASP A 174 -1.23 0.88 8.43
N SER A 175 -0.29 1.67 7.90
CA SER A 175 1.09 1.69 8.37
C SER A 175 1.56 3.05 8.87
N LYS A 176 2.63 3.04 9.65
CA LYS A 176 3.28 4.28 10.11
C LYS A 176 3.71 5.17 8.95
N ASN A 177 4.03 4.61 7.77
CA ASN A 177 4.41 5.41 6.61
C ASN A 177 3.28 6.32 6.14
N ASP A 178 2.04 5.85 6.26
CA ASP A 178 0.83 6.59 5.88
C ASP A 178 0.58 7.74 6.84
N ILE A 179 0.61 7.42 8.12
CA ILE A 179 0.35 8.41 9.17
C ILE A 179 1.42 9.49 9.20
N LEU A 180 2.69 9.11 9.08
CA LEU A 180 3.79 10.08 9.02
C LEU A 180 3.72 10.96 7.77
N ALA A 181 3.35 10.40 6.60
CA ALA A 181 3.17 11.19 5.38
C ALA A 181 2.01 12.20 5.54
N ALA A 182 0.88 11.78 6.11
CA ALA A 182 -0.26 12.65 6.38
C ALA A 182 0.09 13.77 7.37
N LYS A 183 0.71 13.45 8.50
CA LYS A 183 1.17 14.43 9.49
C LYS A 183 2.13 15.44 8.86
N ALA A 184 3.14 14.96 8.13
CA ALA A 184 4.11 15.83 7.47
C ALA A 184 3.48 16.72 6.38
N ALA A 185 2.41 16.26 5.73
CA ALA A 185 1.67 17.05 4.75
C ALA A 185 0.65 18.03 5.38
N GLY A 186 0.30 17.87 6.65
CA GLY A 186 -0.77 18.63 7.31
C GLY A 186 -2.17 18.14 6.93
N CYS A 187 -2.29 16.89 6.48
CA CYS A 187 -3.55 16.21 6.24
C CYS A 187 -4.03 15.49 7.50
N GLN A 188 -5.36 15.32 7.66
CA GLN A 188 -5.86 14.38 8.66
C GLN A 188 -5.68 12.94 8.20
N SER A 189 -5.55 12.02 9.15
CA SER A 189 -5.23 10.62 8.91
C SER A 189 -6.18 9.64 9.60
N VAL A 190 -6.45 8.53 8.92
CA VAL A 190 -7.09 7.34 9.48
C VAL A 190 -6.06 6.22 9.49
N GLY A 191 -5.88 5.60 10.65
CA GLY A 191 -5.13 4.36 10.81
C GLY A 191 -6.07 3.17 10.89
N LEU A 192 -5.89 2.17 10.00
CA LEU A 192 -6.66 0.94 10.00
C LEU A 192 -5.91 -0.14 10.77
N THR A 193 -6.60 -0.85 11.67
CA THR A 193 -5.97 -1.80 12.61
C THR A 193 -5.65 -3.15 11.98
N TYR A 194 -6.29 -3.51 10.88
CA TYR A 194 -6.22 -4.84 10.26
C TYR A 194 -5.06 -5.05 9.28
N GLY A 195 -4.26 -4.02 8.99
CA GLY A 195 -3.20 -4.05 7.96
C GLY A 195 -1.82 -4.51 8.43
N TYR A 196 -0.76 -4.01 7.79
CA TYR A 196 0.61 -4.54 7.87
C TYR A 196 1.59 -3.63 8.63
N ASN A 197 1.23 -3.08 9.76
CA ASN A 197 2.09 -2.14 10.49
C ASN A 197 3.21 -2.84 11.31
N TYR A 198 3.99 -3.74 10.69
CA TYR A 198 5.17 -4.38 11.29
C TYR A 198 4.90 -5.05 12.65
N ASN A 199 3.69 -5.56 12.89
CA ASN A 199 3.18 -6.07 14.17
C ASN A 199 3.16 -5.03 15.30
N ILE A 200 3.13 -3.74 14.97
CA ILE A 200 2.99 -2.62 15.92
C ILE A 200 1.58 -2.06 15.77
N PRO A 201 0.84 -1.82 16.85
CA PRO A 201 -0.48 -1.18 16.75
C PRO A 201 -0.39 0.17 16.01
N ILE A 202 -1.28 0.41 15.04
CA ILE A 202 -1.27 1.66 14.26
C ILE A 202 -1.49 2.90 15.13
N SER A 203 -2.16 2.73 16.26
CA SER A 203 -2.38 3.79 17.26
C SER A 203 -1.07 4.38 17.82
N GLU A 204 0.04 3.62 17.82
CA GLU A 204 1.35 4.13 18.22
C GLU A 204 1.91 5.18 17.26
N SER A 205 1.41 5.21 16.02
CA SER A 205 1.73 6.27 15.06
C SER A 205 0.87 7.53 15.25
N GLU A 206 -0.07 7.50 16.21
CA GLU A 206 -0.98 8.59 16.59
C GLU A 206 -1.73 9.20 15.38
N PRO A 207 -2.51 8.41 14.61
CA PRO A 207 -3.41 8.96 13.60
C PRO A 207 -4.53 9.79 14.24
N ASP A 208 -5.18 10.67 13.46
CA ASP A 208 -6.33 11.44 13.95
C ASP A 208 -7.54 10.55 14.27
N PHE A 209 -7.69 9.43 13.53
CA PHE A 209 -8.74 8.42 13.74
C PHE A 209 -8.14 7.02 13.66
N VAL A 210 -8.67 6.08 14.45
CA VAL A 210 -8.32 4.65 14.39
C VAL A 210 -9.61 3.88 14.17
N PHE A 211 -9.65 3.03 13.14
CA PHE A 211 -10.82 2.24 12.79
C PHE A 211 -10.45 0.76 12.58
N ASP A 212 -11.37 -0.11 12.98
CA ASP A 212 -11.26 -1.55 12.78
C ASP A 212 -11.98 -2.01 11.49
N ASP A 213 -12.91 -1.20 10.99
CA ASP A 213 -13.66 -1.46 9.76
C ASP A 213 -13.53 -0.28 8.80
N PHE A 214 -13.32 -0.59 7.53
CA PHE A 214 -13.17 0.41 6.47
C PHE A 214 -14.43 1.28 6.30
N ALA A 215 -15.62 0.74 6.57
CA ALA A 215 -16.89 1.48 6.47
C ALA A 215 -17.01 2.63 7.49
N GLU A 216 -16.25 2.61 8.59
CA GLU A 216 -16.26 3.68 9.59
C GLU A 216 -15.81 5.03 9.02
N ILE A 217 -15.07 5.04 7.90
CA ILE A 217 -14.69 6.26 7.20
C ILE A 217 -15.92 7.12 6.85
N LEU A 218 -17.05 6.49 6.51
CA LEU A 218 -18.29 7.19 6.19
C LEU A 218 -18.83 8.04 7.35
N THR A 219 -18.44 7.75 8.58
CA THR A 219 -18.92 8.46 9.77
C THR A 219 -18.25 9.84 9.98
N ILE A 220 -17.09 10.07 9.35
CA ILE A 220 -16.28 11.28 9.57
C ILE A 220 -16.17 12.20 8.36
N VAL A 221 -16.64 11.79 7.19
CA VAL A 221 -16.45 12.54 5.91
C VAL A 221 -17.55 13.51 5.56
N ASN A 222 -18.69 13.47 6.27
CA ASN A 222 -19.88 14.34 6.04
C ASN A 222 -19.81 15.66 6.80
#